data_c83ffecf20d7080f1a76323db675e830
#
_entry.id   c83ffecf20d7080f1a76323db675e830
#
_cell.length_a   1.000
_cell.length_b   1.000
_cell.length_c   1.000
_cell.angle_alpha   90.00
_cell.angle_beta   90.00
_cell.angle_gamma   90.00
#
_symmetry.space_group_name_H-M   'P 1'
#
loop_
_entity.id
_entity.type
_entity.pdbx_description
1 polymer ?
#
loop_
_entity_poly.entity_id
_entity_poly.type
_entity_poly.pdbx_seq_one_letter_code
_entity_poly.pdbx_strand_id
1 'polypeptide(L)'
;MARPSRPPGFDMTYRPTESAFGPPFAARIPSLLYLAVALAGVAIVIAAEHSSSNSWLYANVVERGVRGIISARSCAGLLLMGAISSFLRTNMRGVRVRGDGVDYRDSSLGWPRARRFKWAQIDRIVLDMPSHIALDLWDGTRSFLPAVDDRAALAMVLEKVGHARAIPVRGGIGLDEMPEEGEFDGEEA
;
A
#
# COMPACT_ATOMS: atom_id res chain seq x y z
N MET A 1 -34.88 -16.43 -1.95
CA MET A 1 -34.40 -15.76 -0.71
C MET A 1 -34.73 -14.29 -0.81
N ALA A 2 -35.57 -13.76 0.09
CA ALA A 2 -35.93 -12.34 0.12
C ALA A 2 -34.66 -11.54 0.49
N ARG A 3 -34.31 -10.47 -0.28
CA ARG A 3 -33.25 -9.55 0.07
C ARG A 3 -33.64 -8.85 1.37
N PRO A 4 -32.76 -8.80 2.37
CA PRO A 4 -33.06 -8.07 3.59
C PRO A 4 -33.36 -6.61 3.23
N SER A 5 -34.45 -6.10 3.80
CA SER A 5 -34.84 -4.70 3.65
C SER A 5 -33.72 -3.82 4.23
N ARG A 6 -33.31 -2.80 3.48
CA ARG A 6 -32.27 -1.87 3.93
C ARG A 6 -32.70 -1.14 5.21
N PRO A 7 -31.80 -1.01 6.19
CA PRO A 7 -32.14 -0.34 7.45
C PRO A 7 -32.48 1.15 7.22
N PRO A 8 -33.30 1.74 8.10
CA PRO A 8 -33.57 3.18 8.08
C PRO A 8 -32.26 3.97 8.31
N GLY A 9 -32.10 5.11 7.67
CA GLY A 9 -30.88 5.93 7.74
C GLY A 9 -29.86 5.68 6.61
N PHE A 10 -30.19 4.87 5.66
CA PHE A 10 -29.38 4.56 4.51
C PHE A 10 -29.18 5.74 3.56
N ASP A 11 -27.93 6.13 3.32
CA ASP A 11 -27.57 7.18 2.37
C ASP A 11 -26.64 6.63 1.26
N MET A 12 -27.23 6.37 0.08
CA MET A 12 -26.45 5.97 -1.10
C MET A 12 -25.57 7.11 -1.65
N THR A 13 -25.84 8.32 -1.26
CA THR A 13 -25.08 9.51 -1.72
C THR A 13 -23.88 9.80 -0.83
N TYR A 14 -23.76 9.13 0.34
CA TYR A 14 -22.63 9.31 1.23
C TYR A 14 -21.31 9.09 0.49
N ARG A 15 -20.48 10.12 0.49
CA ARG A 15 -19.15 10.08 -0.11
C ARG A 15 -18.12 10.25 1.00
N PRO A 16 -17.34 9.22 1.30
CA PRO A 16 -16.25 9.37 2.25
C PRO A 16 -15.22 10.36 1.74
N THR A 17 -14.55 11.04 2.65
CA THR A 17 -13.37 11.85 2.33
C THR A 17 -12.31 10.94 1.73
N GLU A 18 -11.67 11.39 0.65
CA GLU A 18 -10.60 10.62 0.01
C GLU A 18 -9.46 10.38 1.01
N SER A 19 -9.16 9.12 1.24
CA SER A 19 -8.11 8.68 2.16
C SER A 19 -7.19 7.71 1.44
N ALA A 20 -5.88 7.85 1.65
CA ALA A 20 -4.88 6.99 1.06
C ALA A 20 -4.05 6.31 2.15
N PHE A 21 -3.96 5.00 2.10
CA PHE A 21 -3.24 4.15 3.04
C PHE A 21 -2.08 3.48 2.32
N GLY A 22 -0.86 3.80 2.74
CA GLY A 22 0.38 3.26 2.17
C GLY A 22 0.74 1.88 2.71
N PRO A 23 1.77 1.24 2.13
CA PRO A 23 2.27 -0.04 2.64
C PRO A 23 2.97 0.15 3.99
N PRO A 24 2.96 -0.86 4.87
CA PRO A 24 3.62 -0.79 6.17
C PRO A 24 5.13 -0.59 6.01
N PHE A 25 5.74 0.12 6.96
CA PHE A 25 7.17 0.44 6.91
C PHE A 25 8.03 -0.83 6.79
N ALA A 26 7.68 -1.90 7.50
CA ALA A 26 8.37 -3.18 7.43
C ALA A 26 8.44 -3.75 6.00
N ALA A 27 7.42 -3.55 5.18
CA ALA A 27 7.40 -3.99 3.79
C ALA A 27 8.34 -3.15 2.88
N ARG A 28 8.75 -1.96 3.32
CA ARG A 28 9.68 -1.08 2.60
C ARG A 28 11.14 -1.38 2.89
N ILE A 29 11.44 -2.00 4.04
CA ILE A 29 12.82 -2.28 4.48
C ILE A 29 13.65 -3.03 3.41
N PRO A 30 13.17 -4.14 2.80
CA PRO A 30 13.97 -4.85 1.80
C PRO A 30 14.34 -3.99 0.59
N SER A 31 13.40 -3.15 0.12
CA SER A 31 13.64 -2.28 -1.04
C SER A 31 14.56 -1.11 -0.69
N LEU A 32 14.52 -0.59 0.54
CA LEU A 32 15.46 0.42 1.04
C LEU A 32 16.86 -0.14 1.19
N LEU A 33 17.02 -1.35 1.74
CA LEU A 33 18.30 -2.04 1.82
C LEU A 33 18.90 -2.28 0.44
N TYR A 34 18.08 -2.76 -0.50
CA TYR A 34 18.53 -2.96 -1.88
C TYR A 34 18.99 -1.65 -2.52
N LEU A 35 18.27 -0.56 -2.30
CA LEU A 35 18.65 0.77 -2.79
C LEU A 35 19.96 1.26 -2.15
N ALA A 36 20.12 1.06 -0.84
CA ALA A 36 21.37 1.43 -0.14
C ALA A 36 22.58 0.66 -0.67
N VAL A 37 22.44 -0.66 -0.89
CA VAL A 37 23.51 -1.50 -1.47
C VAL A 37 23.83 -1.06 -2.89
N ALA A 38 22.83 -0.77 -3.71
CA ALA A 38 23.04 -0.29 -5.08
C ALA A 38 23.76 1.07 -5.12
N LEU A 39 23.37 2.00 -4.24
CA LEU A 39 24.04 3.30 -4.12
C LEU A 39 25.50 3.15 -3.62
N ALA A 40 25.75 2.26 -2.66
CA ALA A 40 27.11 1.96 -2.22
C ALA A 40 27.95 1.38 -3.37
N GLY A 41 27.40 0.48 -4.18
CA GLY A 41 28.06 -0.04 -5.37
C GLY A 41 28.42 1.03 -6.38
N VAL A 42 27.51 1.96 -6.66
CA VAL A 42 27.79 3.11 -7.54
C VAL A 42 28.89 3.99 -6.95
N ALA A 43 28.84 4.29 -5.65
CA ALA A 43 29.86 5.09 -4.97
C ALA A 43 31.26 4.43 -5.06
N ILE A 44 31.34 3.10 -4.90
CA ILE A 44 32.59 2.33 -5.05
C ILE A 44 33.14 2.45 -6.49
N VAL A 45 32.29 2.33 -7.50
CA VAL A 45 32.71 2.48 -8.90
C VAL A 45 33.24 3.89 -9.17
N ILE A 46 32.52 4.92 -8.72
CA ILE A 46 32.96 6.33 -8.87
C ILE A 46 34.28 6.55 -8.15
N ALA A 47 34.43 6.07 -6.91
CA ALA A 47 35.68 6.19 -6.14
C ALA A 47 36.82 5.47 -6.84
N ALA A 48 36.61 4.28 -7.40
CA ALA A 48 37.62 3.54 -8.14
C ALA A 48 38.09 4.31 -9.38
N GLU A 49 37.19 4.95 -10.12
CA GLU A 49 37.56 5.75 -11.31
C GLU A 49 38.34 7.01 -11.01
N HIS A 50 38.12 7.61 -9.83
CA HIS A 50 38.89 8.78 -9.39
C HIS A 50 40.18 8.42 -8.61
N SER A 51 40.39 7.12 -8.40
CA SER A 51 41.62 6.64 -7.73
C SER A 51 42.79 6.57 -8.73
N SER A 52 44.02 6.63 -8.19
CA SER A 52 45.22 6.42 -9.00
C SER A 52 45.24 5.01 -9.63
N SER A 53 45.80 4.88 -10.84
CA SER A 53 45.90 3.63 -11.57
C SER A 53 46.64 2.51 -10.80
N ASN A 54 47.45 2.85 -9.82
CA ASN A 54 48.15 1.92 -8.93
C ASN A 54 47.32 1.48 -7.72
N SER A 55 46.10 1.97 -7.54
CA SER A 55 45.27 1.60 -6.39
C SER A 55 44.66 0.21 -6.56
N TRP A 56 44.51 -0.51 -5.45
CA TRP A 56 43.86 -1.80 -5.42
C TRP A 56 42.39 -1.70 -5.94
N LEU A 57 41.71 -0.60 -5.65
CA LEU A 57 40.37 -0.32 -6.10
C LEU A 57 40.29 -0.22 -7.62
N TYR A 58 41.20 0.55 -8.25
CA TYR A 58 41.25 0.71 -9.69
C TYR A 58 41.50 -0.65 -10.38
N ALA A 59 42.50 -1.40 -9.93
CA ALA A 59 42.87 -2.69 -10.50
C ALA A 59 41.73 -3.72 -10.43
N ASN A 60 40.98 -3.76 -9.31
CA ASN A 60 39.94 -4.77 -9.14
C ASN A 60 38.58 -4.36 -9.72
N VAL A 61 38.22 -3.09 -9.75
CA VAL A 61 36.92 -2.63 -10.20
C VAL A 61 36.95 -2.19 -11.67
N VAL A 62 37.98 -1.43 -12.07
CA VAL A 62 38.06 -0.87 -13.43
C VAL A 62 38.74 -1.84 -14.39
N GLU A 63 40.00 -2.28 -14.10
CA GLU A 63 40.74 -3.13 -15.02
C GLU A 63 40.12 -4.51 -15.22
N ARG A 64 39.66 -5.16 -14.13
CA ARG A 64 38.93 -6.44 -14.26
C ARG A 64 37.58 -6.28 -14.95
N GLY A 65 36.88 -5.15 -14.73
CA GLY A 65 35.64 -4.85 -15.42
C GLY A 65 35.81 -4.67 -16.93
N VAL A 66 36.92 -4.12 -17.38
CA VAL A 66 37.24 -3.96 -18.82
C VAL A 66 37.56 -5.30 -19.50
N ARG A 67 38.13 -6.28 -18.77
CA ARG A 67 38.41 -7.64 -19.29
C ARG A 67 37.18 -8.54 -19.27
N GLY A 68 36.09 -8.15 -18.57
CA GLY A 68 34.84 -8.90 -18.49
C GLY A 68 33.87 -8.55 -19.61
N ILE A 69 32.86 -9.42 -19.81
CA ILE A 69 31.79 -9.20 -20.79
C ILE A 69 30.92 -7.96 -20.40
N ILE A 70 30.86 -7.65 -19.11
CA ILE A 70 30.05 -6.53 -18.58
C ILE A 70 30.95 -5.65 -17.74
N SER A 71 30.96 -4.34 -18.02
CA SER A 71 31.75 -3.38 -17.26
C SER A 71 31.16 -3.18 -15.85
N ALA A 72 32.02 -2.81 -14.88
CA ALA A 72 31.58 -2.49 -13.52
C ALA A 72 30.55 -1.35 -13.49
N ARG A 73 30.68 -0.36 -14.38
CA ARG A 73 29.68 0.71 -14.58
C ARG A 73 28.33 0.17 -14.99
N SER A 74 28.30 -0.75 -15.98
CA SER A 74 27.05 -1.35 -16.45
C SER A 74 26.36 -2.17 -15.36
N CYS A 75 27.15 -2.94 -14.59
CA CYS A 75 26.62 -3.67 -13.44
C CYS A 75 26.03 -2.73 -12.38
N ALA A 76 26.75 -1.69 -12.01
CA ALA A 76 26.27 -0.72 -11.03
C ALA A 76 25.00 0.02 -11.52
N GLY A 77 24.96 0.39 -12.81
CA GLY A 77 23.78 1.00 -13.43
C GLY A 77 22.58 0.09 -13.42
N LEU A 78 22.73 -1.18 -13.78
CA LEU A 78 21.65 -2.18 -13.77
C LEU A 78 21.15 -2.44 -12.34
N LEU A 79 22.05 -2.55 -11.37
CA LEU A 79 21.68 -2.70 -9.96
C LEU A 79 20.90 -1.49 -9.45
N LEU A 80 21.34 -0.29 -9.79
CA LEU A 80 20.65 0.95 -9.39
C LEU A 80 19.26 1.04 -10.02
N MET A 81 19.13 0.76 -11.31
CA MET A 81 17.82 0.73 -11.98
C MET A 81 16.88 -0.30 -11.35
N GLY A 82 17.38 -1.50 -11.06
CA GLY A 82 16.63 -2.54 -10.37
C GLY A 82 16.18 -2.12 -8.97
N ALA A 83 17.07 -1.46 -8.23
CA ALA A 83 16.77 -0.97 -6.88
C ALA A 83 15.72 0.15 -6.90
N ILE A 84 15.85 1.13 -7.79
CA ILE A 84 14.85 2.19 -7.97
C ILE A 84 13.51 1.59 -8.37
N SER A 85 13.48 0.67 -9.32
CA SER A 85 12.24 -0.01 -9.76
C SER A 85 11.58 -0.76 -8.60
N SER A 86 12.37 -1.49 -7.80
CA SER A 86 11.89 -2.21 -6.62
C SER A 86 11.31 -1.24 -5.57
N PHE A 87 11.99 -0.14 -5.31
CA PHE A 87 11.56 0.90 -4.37
C PHE A 87 10.25 1.56 -4.82
N LEU A 88 10.17 1.98 -6.08
CA LEU A 88 8.94 2.56 -6.63
C LEU A 88 7.78 1.58 -6.58
N ARG A 89 8.01 0.32 -6.97
CA ARG A 89 7.00 -0.73 -6.93
C ARG A 89 6.46 -0.96 -5.53
N THR A 90 7.32 -0.95 -4.51
CA THR A 90 6.90 -1.14 -3.12
C THR A 90 6.08 0.05 -2.62
N ASN A 91 6.49 1.28 -2.94
CA ASN A 91 5.77 2.49 -2.52
C ASN A 91 4.45 2.71 -3.27
N MET A 92 4.27 2.10 -4.45
CA MET A 92 3.02 2.18 -5.20
C MET A 92 1.91 1.26 -4.65
N ARG A 93 2.24 0.35 -3.73
CA ARG A 93 1.23 -0.48 -3.05
C ARG A 93 0.40 0.39 -2.12
N GLY A 94 -0.85 0.04 -1.96
CA GLY A 94 -1.72 0.71 -1.01
C GLY A 94 -3.18 0.66 -1.38
N VAL A 95 -3.99 1.22 -0.50
CA VAL A 95 -5.44 1.31 -0.63
C VAL A 95 -5.84 2.77 -0.64
N ARG A 96 -6.71 3.16 -1.57
CA ARG A 96 -7.36 4.47 -1.60
C ARG A 96 -8.85 4.29 -1.48
N VAL A 97 -9.41 4.88 -0.46
CA VAL A 97 -10.85 5.00 -0.30
C VAL A 97 -11.29 6.29 -0.97
N ARG A 98 -12.26 6.18 -1.88
CA ARG A 98 -12.83 7.31 -2.62
C ARG A 98 -14.32 7.40 -2.42
N GLY A 99 -14.89 8.53 -2.80
CA GLY A 99 -16.34 8.74 -2.74
C GLY A 99 -17.18 7.72 -3.50
N ASP A 100 -16.63 7.13 -4.56
CA ASP A 100 -17.32 6.18 -5.43
C ASP A 100 -16.90 4.72 -5.25
N GLY A 101 -15.82 4.44 -4.50
CA GLY A 101 -15.33 3.08 -4.32
C GLY A 101 -13.98 2.98 -3.62
N VAL A 102 -13.40 1.81 -3.70
CA VAL A 102 -12.07 1.49 -3.17
C VAL A 102 -11.16 1.13 -4.32
N ASP A 103 -10.05 1.86 -4.42
CA ASP A 103 -8.97 1.55 -5.35
C ASP A 103 -7.82 0.91 -4.55
N TYR A 104 -7.30 -0.21 -4.99
CA TYR A 104 -6.08 -0.72 -4.41
C TYR A 104 -5.09 -1.18 -5.48
N ARG A 105 -3.82 -1.09 -5.13
CA ARG A 105 -2.72 -1.57 -5.96
C ARG A 105 -2.02 -2.69 -5.24
N ASP A 106 -2.06 -3.86 -5.84
CA ASP A 106 -1.28 -5.00 -5.43
C ASP A 106 -0.21 -5.29 -6.48
N SER A 107 0.96 -5.64 -6.02
CA SER A 107 2.10 -5.98 -6.86
C SER A 107 2.59 -7.39 -6.54
N SER A 108 1.67 -8.35 -6.37
CA SER A 108 2.06 -9.75 -6.32
C SER A 108 2.81 -10.15 -7.57
N LEU A 109 3.20 -11.00 -8.10
CA LEU A 109 4.02 -11.33 -9.26
C LEU A 109 3.70 -10.50 -10.52
N GLY A 110 4.52 -9.51 -10.85
CA GLY A 110 4.45 -8.78 -12.12
C GLY A 110 4.27 -7.26 -11.99
N TRP A 111 3.63 -6.64 -12.97
CA TRP A 111 3.32 -5.21 -12.98
C TRP A 111 2.24 -4.88 -11.94
N PRO A 112 2.33 -3.74 -11.25
CA PRO A 112 1.32 -3.33 -10.28
C PRO A 112 -0.03 -3.20 -10.97
N ARG A 113 -0.97 -4.06 -10.59
CA ARG A 113 -2.33 -4.00 -11.09
C ARG A 113 -3.16 -3.13 -10.16
N ALA A 114 -3.70 -2.05 -10.69
CA ALA A 114 -4.71 -1.29 -9.99
C ALA A 114 -6.06 -2.00 -10.16
N ARG A 115 -6.72 -2.33 -9.05
CA ARG A 115 -8.09 -2.81 -9.06
C ARG A 115 -8.96 -1.75 -8.41
N ARG A 116 -10.11 -1.53 -9.00
CA ARG A 116 -11.09 -0.58 -8.51
C ARG A 116 -12.43 -1.29 -8.32
N PHE A 117 -12.98 -1.15 -7.14
CA PHE A 117 -14.30 -1.64 -6.81
C PHE A 117 -15.20 -0.48 -6.43
N LYS A 118 -16.31 -0.33 -7.16
CA LYS A 118 -17.35 0.62 -6.80
C LYS A 118 -18.10 0.10 -5.57
N TRP A 119 -18.56 1.00 -4.71
CA TRP A 119 -19.35 0.61 -3.53
C TRP A 119 -20.55 -0.28 -3.88
N ALA A 120 -21.16 -0.06 -5.04
CA ALA A 120 -22.27 -0.89 -5.53
C ALA A 120 -21.89 -2.34 -5.88
N GLN A 121 -20.60 -2.63 -6.06
CA GLN A 121 -20.10 -3.97 -6.36
C GLN A 121 -19.77 -4.77 -5.10
N ILE A 122 -19.68 -4.10 -3.94
CA ILE A 122 -19.31 -4.71 -2.67
C ILE A 122 -20.58 -5.22 -1.99
N ASP A 123 -20.64 -6.52 -1.75
CA ASP A 123 -21.73 -7.18 -1.02
C ASP A 123 -21.49 -7.12 0.48
N ARG A 124 -20.24 -7.32 0.92
CA ARG A 124 -19.85 -7.33 2.33
C ARG A 124 -18.42 -6.88 2.53
N ILE A 125 -18.16 -6.23 3.65
CA ILE A 125 -16.83 -5.87 4.12
C ILE A 125 -16.46 -6.80 5.28
N VAL A 126 -15.30 -7.45 5.22
CA VAL A 126 -14.83 -8.41 6.23
C VAL A 126 -13.57 -7.85 6.90
N LEU A 127 -13.70 -7.43 8.16
CA LEU A 127 -12.65 -6.82 8.97
C LEU A 127 -12.04 -7.76 10.01
N ASP A 128 -12.70 -8.89 10.31
CA ASP A 128 -12.34 -9.84 11.37
C ASP A 128 -11.13 -10.73 11.07
N MET A 129 -10.56 -10.64 9.89
CA MET A 129 -9.37 -11.41 9.56
C MET A 129 -8.12 -10.80 10.21
N PRO A 130 -7.23 -11.60 10.83
CA PRO A 130 -6.11 -11.09 11.64
C PRO A 130 -5.09 -10.25 10.84
N SER A 131 -4.88 -10.56 9.57
CA SER A 131 -3.84 -9.92 8.75
C SER A 131 -4.35 -9.12 7.56
N HIS A 132 -5.59 -9.35 7.11
CA HIS A 132 -6.11 -8.76 5.90
C HIS A 132 -7.54 -8.25 6.09
N ILE A 133 -7.91 -7.26 5.29
CA ILE A 133 -9.29 -6.84 5.11
C ILE A 133 -9.74 -7.45 3.79
N ALA A 134 -10.93 -8.05 3.76
CA ALA A 134 -11.48 -8.61 2.55
C ALA A 134 -12.78 -7.90 2.15
N LEU A 135 -13.00 -7.83 0.85
CA LEU A 135 -14.22 -7.35 0.23
C LEU A 135 -14.88 -8.52 -0.49
N ASP A 136 -16.08 -8.90 -0.07
CA ASP A 136 -16.90 -9.85 -0.78
C ASP A 136 -17.69 -9.08 -1.84
N LEU A 137 -17.64 -9.52 -3.08
CA LEU A 137 -18.30 -8.88 -4.20
C LEU A 137 -19.60 -9.58 -4.56
N TRP A 138 -20.51 -8.88 -5.23
CA TRP A 138 -21.79 -9.44 -5.67
C TRP A 138 -21.68 -10.60 -6.66
N ASP A 139 -20.54 -10.75 -7.33
CA ASP A 139 -20.25 -11.88 -8.22
C ASP A 139 -19.82 -13.15 -7.48
N GLY A 140 -19.79 -13.10 -6.14
CA GLY A 140 -19.35 -14.20 -5.27
C GLY A 140 -17.83 -14.26 -5.11
N THR A 141 -17.06 -13.36 -5.72
CA THR A 141 -15.60 -13.33 -5.56
C THR A 141 -15.20 -12.59 -4.29
N ARG A 142 -14.13 -13.05 -3.65
CA ARG A 142 -13.51 -12.39 -2.51
C ARG A 142 -12.20 -11.74 -2.93
N SER A 143 -12.06 -10.46 -2.62
CA SER A 143 -10.85 -9.69 -2.88
C SER A 143 -10.19 -9.27 -1.58
N PHE A 144 -8.90 -9.59 -1.42
CA PHE A 144 -8.12 -9.19 -0.26
C PHE A 144 -7.43 -7.85 -0.53
N LEU A 145 -7.58 -6.92 0.39
CA LEU A 145 -6.84 -5.67 0.36
C LEU A 145 -5.38 -5.91 0.79
N PRO A 146 -4.41 -5.23 0.18
CA PRO A 146 -3.03 -5.32 0.59
C PRO A 146 -2.85 -4.79 2.02
N ALA A 147 -1.83 -5.30 2.71
CA ALA A 147 -1.48 -4.79 4.03
C ALA A 147 -1.10 -3.30 3.93
N VAL A 148 -1.63 -2.51 4.86
CA VAL A 148 -1.40 -1.07 4.97
C VAL A 148 -0.78 -0.74 6.33
N ASP A 149 -0.17 0.43 6.42
CA ASP A 149 0.52 0.89 7.63
C ASP A 149 -0.46 1.08 8.78
N ASP A 150 -1.53 1.82 8.55
CA ASP A 150 -2.61 2.03 9.51
C ASP A 150 -3.87 1.23 9.12
N ARG A 151 -3.87 -0.04 9.54
CA ARG A 151 -5.01 -0.93 9.31
C ARG A 151 -6.25 -0.50 10.09
N ALA A 152 -6.05 0.02 11.32
CA ALA A 152 -7.16 0.41 12.16
C ALA A 152 -7.91 1.61 11.56
N ALA A 153 -7.19 2.63 11.11
CA ALA A 153 -7.79 3.76 10.43
C ALA A 153 -8.49 3.35 9.13
N LEU A 154 -7.91 2.44 8.33
CA LEU A 154 -8.59 1.91 7.15
C LEU A 154 -9.87 1.16 7.52
N ALA A 155 -9.84 0.32 8.57
CA ALA A 155 -11.02 -0.41 9.03
C ALA A 155 -12.13 0.54 9.47
N MET A 156 -11.83 1.55 10.28
CA MET A 156 -12.80 2.58 10.70
C MET A 156 -13.45 3.30 9.52
N VAL A 157 -12.65 3.69 8.52
CA VAL A 157 -13.18 4.37 7.32
C VAL A 157 -14.12 3.43 6.54
N LEU A 158 -13.73 2.16 6.37
CA LEU A 158 -14.55 1.16 5.66
C LEU A 158 -15.84 0.84 6.44
N GLU A 159 -15.75 0.74 7.76
CA GLU A 159 -16.90 0.52 8.64
C GLU A 159 -17.89 1.67 8.54
N LYS A 160 -17.42 2.93 8.65
CA LYS A 160 -18.25 4.13 8.49
C LYS A 160 -18.96 4.16 7.14
N VAL A 161 -18.27 3.79 6.06
CA VAL A 161 -18.90 3.68 4.73
C VAL A 161 -19.90 2.55 4.68
N GLY A 162 -19.57 1.40 5.28
CA GLY A 162 -20.46 0.24 5.37
C GLY A 162 -21.77 0.60 6.03
N HIS A 163 -21.73 1.25 7.19
CA HIS A 163 -22.93 1.71 7.92
C HIS A 163 -23.71 2.73 7.10
N ALA A 164 -23.07 3.78 6.58
CA ALA A 164 -23.76 4.81 5.81
C ALA A 164 -24.44 4.26 4.56
N ARG A 165 -23.85 3.28 3.90
CA ARG A 165 -24.38 2.67 2.65
C ARG A 165 -25.16 1.37 2.85
N ALA A 166 -25.36 0.96 4.11
CA ALA A 166 -25.96 -0.34 4.47
C ALA A 166 -25.28 -1.53 3.78
N ILE A 167 -23.96 -1.49 3.66
CA ILE A 167 -23.13 -2.63 3.27
C ILE A 167 -22.84 -3.42 4.55
N PRO A 168 -23.17 -4.72 4.65
CA PRO A 168 -22.89 -5.52 5.83
C PRO A 168 -21.39 -5.52 6.16
N VAL A 169 -21.06 -5.20 7.41
CA VAL A 169 -19.67 -5.25 7.92
C VAL A 169 -19.57 -6.40 8.90
N ARG A 170 -18.55 -7.23 8.74
CA ARG A 170 -18.26 -8.33 9.67
C ARG A 170 -16.97 -8.01 10.42
N GLY A 171 -17.03 -8.07 11.75
CA GLY A 171 -15.87 -7.84 12.63
C GLY A 171 -15.46 -6.37 12.74
N GLY A 172 -16.42 -5.44 12.66
CA GLY A 172 -16.19 -4.03 12.92
C GLY A 172 -15.79 -3.77 14.37
N ILE A 173 -15.19 -2.60 14.61
CA ILE A 173 -14.78 -2.13 15.94
C ILE A 173 -16.02 -1.75 16.79
N GLY A 174 -17.23 -1.74 16.16
CA GLY A 174 -18.49 -1.36 16.77
C GLY A 174 -18.58 0.16 16.92
N LEU A 175 -19.09 0.83 15.89
CA LEU A 175 -19.37 2.27 15.97
C LEU A 175 -20.40 2.61 17.07
N ASP A 176 -21.12 1.58 17.56
CA ASP A 176 -22.08 1.72 18.66
C ASP A 176 -21.40 2.00 20.02
N GLU A 177 -20.07 1.82 20.15
CA GLU A 177 -19.29 2.15 21.35
C GLU A 177 -18.58 3.50 21.25
N MET A 178 -18.74 4.25 20.16
CA MET A 178 -18.22 5.63 20.16
C MET A 178 -19.13 6.47 21.08
N PRO A 179 -18.60 7.04 22.18
CA PRO A 179 -19.35 8.00 22.95
C PRO A 179 -19.78 9.12 22.01
N GLU A 180 -21.06 9.45 22.02
CA GLU A 180 -21.59 10.61 21.31
C GLU A 180 -20.72 11.81 21.71
N GLU A 181 -19.95 12.35 20.74
CA GLU A 181 -19.16 13.55 20.97
C GLU A 181 -20.13 14.70 21.32
N GLY A 182 -20.18 14.97 22.63
CA GLY A 182 -20.53 16.28 23.14
C GLY A 182 -22.01 16.61 23.11
N GLU A 183 -22.74 16.09 24.03
CA GLU A 183 -23.73 16.92 24.70
C GLU A 183 -22.93 18.01 25.45
N PHE A 184 -22.65 19.10 24.75
CA PHE A 184 -22.20 20.34 25.36
C PHE A 184 -23.37 20.84 26.15
N ASP A 185 -23.48 20.40 27.40
CA ASP A 185 -24.32 21.02 28.38
C ASP A 185 -23.83 22.47 28.56
N GLY A 186 -24.44 23.36 27.81
CA GLY A 186 -24.40 24.80 28.06
C GLY A 186 -25.08 25.06 29.37
N GLU A 187 -24.36 24.89 30.48
CA GLU A 187 -24.79 25.39 31.77
C GLU A 187 -24.49 26.88 31.81
N GLU A 188 -25.53 27.66 31.46
CA GLU A 188 -25.62 29.08 31.76
C GLU A 188 -25.60 29.28 33.28
N ALA A 189 -24.63 30.05 33.75
CA ALA A 189 -24.73 30.76 35.02
C ALA A 189 -24.06 32.12 34.88
#